data_0d561e63159fdbc86ba8f4a2dfcc27b1
#
_entry.id   0d561e63159fdbc86ba8f4a2dfcc27b1
#
_cell.length_a   1.000
_cell.length_b   1.000
_cell.length_c   1.000
_cell.angle_alpha   90.00
_cell.angle_beta   90.00
_cell.angle_gamma   90.00
#
_symmetry.space_group_name_H-M   'P 1'
#
loop_
_entity.id
_entity.type
_entity.pdbx_description
1 polymer ?
#
loop_
_entity_poly.entity_id
_entity_poly.type
_entity_poly.pdbx_seq_one_letter_code
_entity_poly.pdbx_strand_id
1 'polypeptide(L)'
;SGLGVRVVEGDQTGYAYSEDLNYDAMLHAAGTASAIAHSGQVKINEARRFNQQNVKNHYPVLKTISDLELTSKIELVQRAEEAARNHDPRISRVTVAFVDALNLTQVVTSEGVILRDTRPMFRFNVHSIAQEGDQIQNGTAGVGGRVGLDFLESTDHPIEIGSKSAQEAILLLGAKQAPSGPMPVLLGPAQSGILLHEAVGHPLEADFNRKGTSAYSGRMGEKVASELCTIYDAGTVD
;
A
#
# COMPACT_ATOMS: atom_id res chain seq x y z
N SER A 1 7.65 -9.70 -14.00
CA SER A 1 7.46 -8.63 -14.98
C SER A 1 6.22 -8.93 -15.81
N GLY A 2 5.57 -7.91 -16.36
CA GLY A 2 4.38 -8.07 -17.19
C GLY A 2 3.98 -6.77 -17.86
N LEU A 3 3.05 -6.87 -18.80
CA LEU A 3 2.43 -5.75 -19.51
C LEU A 3 0.92 -5.75 -19.20
N GLY A 4 0.38 -4.59 -18.82
CA GLY A 4 -1.05 -4.34 -18.83
C GLY A 4 -1.42 -3.36 -19.94
N VAL A 5 -2.46 -3.64 -20.68
CA VAL A 5 -3.00 -2.74 -21.71
C VAL A 5 -4.41 -2.34 -21.31
N ARG A 6 -4.65 -1.04 -21.22
CA ARG A 6 -5.96 -0.46 -20.97
C ARG A 6 -6.39 0.38 -22.19
N VAL A 7 -7.55 0.09 -22.71
CA VAL A 7 -8.17 0.87 -23.79
C VAL A 7 -9.48 1.45 -23.28
N VAL A 8 -9.68 2.75 -23.54
CA VAL A 8 -10.90 3.47 -23.13
C VAL A 8 -11.52 4.08 -24.37
N GLU A 9 -12.81 3.79 -24.60
CA GLU A 9 -13.62 4.42 -25.64
C GLU A 9 -14.97 4.85 -25.05
N GLY A 10 -15.16 6.16 -24.92
CA GLY A 10 -16.30 6.72 -24.20
C GLY A 10 -16.37 6.21 -22.76
N ASP A 11 -17.44 5.50 -22.43
CA ASP A 11 -17.65 4.87 -21.11
C ASP A 11 -17.18 3.42 -21.01
N GLN A 12 -16.73 2.85 -22.12
CA GLN A 12 -16.26 1.46 -22.16
C GLN A 12 -14.77 1.38 -21.89
N THR A 13 -14.38 0.41 -21.07
CA THR A 13 -12.96 0.14 -20.77
C THR A 13 -12.68 -1.33 -21.06
N GLY A 14 -11.68 -1.58 -21.91
CA GLY A 14 -11.10 -2.89 -22.11
C GLY A 14 -9.76 -2.96 -21.39
N TYR A 15 -9.49 -4.10 -20.76
CA TYR A 15 -8.21 -4.38 -20.11
C TYR A 15 -7.76 -5.80 -20.39
N ALA A 16 -6.48 -5.95 -20.70
CA ALA A 16 -5.83 -7.24 -20.83
C ALA A 16 -4.39 -7.14 -20.33
N TYR A 17 -3.82 -8.26 -19.91
CA TYR A 17 -2.42 -8.30 -19.45
C TYR A 17 -1.70 -9.54 -20.00
N SER A 18 -0.39 -9.48 -19.99
CA SER A 18 0.49 -10.59 -20.30
C SER A 18 1.72 -10.58 -19.39
N GLU A 19 2.11 -11.74 -18.89
CA GLU A 19 3.39 -11.95 -18.19
C GLU A 19 4.53 -12.20 -19.17
N ASP A 20 4.19 -12.60 -20.41
CA ASP A 20 5.14 -12.74 -21.49
C ASP A 20 5.28 -11.42 -22.25
N LEU A 21 6.52 -10.92 -22.32
CA LEU A 21 6.87 -9.66 -22.95
C LEU A 21 7.41 -9.80 -24.37
N ASN A 22 7.20 -10.96 -25.05
CA ASN A 22 7.47 -11.05 -26.47
C ASN A 22 6.44 -10.23 -27.26
N TYR A 23 6.82 -9.86 -28.50
CA TYR A 23 6.02 -8.96 -29.34
C TYR A 23 4.61 -9.50 -29.59
N ASP A 24 4.48 -10.79 -29.91
CA ASP A 24 3.18 -11.40 -30.25
C ASP A 24 2.23 -11.44 -29.05
N ALA A 25 2.73 -11.77 -27.85
CA ALA A 25 1.94 -11.76 -26.62
C ALA A 25 1.48 -10.34 -26.24
N MET A 26 2.37 -9.34 -26.40
CA MET A 26 2.02 -7.95 -26.16
C MET A 26 0.97 -7.44 -27.16
N LEU A 27 1.11 -7.81 -28.44
CA LEU A 27 0.14 -7.45 -29.48
C LEU A 27 -1.21 -8.12 -29.25
N HIS A 28 -1.20 -9.38 -28.83
CA HIS A 28 -2.42 -10.11 -28.47
C HIS A 28 -3.16 -9.45 -27.31
N ALA A 29 -2.44 -9.07 -26.23
CA ALA A 29 -3.03 -8.35 -25.11
C ALA A 29 -3.64 -7.00 -25.56
N ALA A 30 -2.95 -6.26 -26.41
CA ALA A 30 -3.46 -5.00 -26.96
C ALA A 30 -4.74 -5.20 -27.80
N GLY A 31 -4.74 -6.22 -28.67
CA GLY A 31 -5.92 -6.61 -29.47
C GLY A 31 -7.11 -7.01 -28.60
N THR A 32 -6.87 -7.79 -27.55
CA THR A 32 -7.91 -8.21 -26.59
C THR A 32 -8.51 -7.01 -25.87
N ALA A 33 -7.67 -6.13 -25.31
CA ALA A 33 -8.14 -4.93 -24.62
C ALA A 33 -8.96 -4.02 -25.56
N SER A 34 -8.49 -3.86 -26.80
CA SER A 34 -9.19 -3.10 -27.83
C SER A 34 -10.54 -3.73 -28.20
N ALA A 35 -10.61 -5.03 -28.38
CA ALA A 35 -11.85 -5.74 -28.72
C ALA A 35 -12.90 -5.61 -27.61
N ILE A 36 -12.49 -5.63 -26.35
CA ILE A 36 -13.38 -5.43 -25.19
C ILE A 36 -13.96 -4.01 -25.22
N ALA A 37 -13.13 -2.99 -25.45
CA ALA A 37 -13.56 -1.60 -25.44
C ALA A 37 -14.43 -1.21 -26.66
N HIS A 38 -14.19 -1.82 -27.83
CA HIS A 38 -14.80 -1.42 -29.10
C HIS A 38 -15.90 -2.37 -29.61
N SER A 39 -16.34 -3.32 -28.82
CA SER A 39 -17.35 -4.30 -29.28
C SER A 39 -16.97 -5.04 -30.61
N GLY A 40 -15.67 -5.21 -30.84
CA GLY A 40 -15.17 -6.07 -31.94
C GLY A 40 -14.46 -5.39 -33.12
N GLN A 41 -14.23 -4.08 -33.12
CA GLN A 41 -13.45 -3.43 -34.18
C GLN A 41 -12.12 -2.86 -33.65
N VAL A 42 -11.03 -3.45 -34.09
CA VAL A 42 -9.67 -2.92 -33.77
C VAL A 42 -9.31 -1.87 -34.82
N LYS A 43 -9.13 -0.61 -34.39
CA LYS A 43 -8.53 0.45 -35.21
C LYS A 43 -7.05 0.55 -34.87
N ILE A 44 -6.18 0.19 -35.79
CA ILE A 44 -4.74 0.43 -35.71
C ILE A 44 -4.50 1.89 -36.10
N ASN A 45 -4.15 2.72 -35.16
CA ASN A 45 -3.72 4.09 -35.44
C ASN A 45 -2.27 4.09 -35.92
N GLU A 46 -1.93 5.07 -36.77
CA GLU A 46 -0.54 5.27 -37.24
C GLU A 46 0.44 5.42 -36.08
N ALA A 47 1.67 4.93 -36.27
CA ALA A 47 2.75 5.06 -35.30
C ALA A 47 3.00 6.53 -34.96
N ARG A 48 2.78 6.92 -33.72
CA ARG A 48 3.08 8.25 -33.21
C ARG A 48 4.53 8.35 -32.77
N ARG A 49 5.10 9.54 -32.83
CA ARG A 49 6.39 9.80 -32.18
C ARG A 49 6.20 9.82 -30.69
N PHE A 50 6.96 9.00 -30.00
CA PHE A 50 6.95 8.93 -28.55
C PHE A 50 7.90 9.97 -27.96
N ASN A 51 7.47 10.63 -26.90
CA ASN A 51 8.28 11.59 -26.15
C ASN A 51 8.37 11.13 -24.69
N GLN A 52 9.59 10.87 -24.24
CA GLN A 52 9.84 10.58 -22.85
C GLN A 52 9.75 11.87 -22.04
N GLN A 53 8.85 11.89 -21.07
CA GLN A 53 8.72 12.99 -20.13
C GLN A 53 9.40 12.65 -18.80
N ASN A 54 10.04 13.64 -18.20
CA ASN A 54 10.57 13.52 -16.86
C ASN A 54 9.45 13.77 -15.86
N VAL A 55 9.18 12.79 -15.02
CA VAL A 55 8.26 12.93 -13.88
C VAL A 55 9.05 13.39 -12.67
N LYS A 56 8.54 14.39 -11.96
CA LYS A 56 9.13 14.79 -10.68
C LYS A 56 9.04 13.60 -9.71
N ASN A 57 10.18 13.16 -9.22
CA ASN A 57 10.21 12.15 -8.16
C ASN A 57 9.94 12.83 -6.82
N HIS A 58 8.74 12.65 -6.26
CA HIS A 58 8.34 13.19 -4.96
C HIS A 58 8.94 12.42 -3.78
N TYR A 59 9.45 11.21 -4.02
CA TYR A 59 9.99 10.33 -2.98
C TYR A 59 11.38 9.84 -3.43
N PRO A 60 12.39 10.75 -3.48
CA PRO A 60 13.73 10.37 -3.91
C PRO A 60 14.35 9.42 -2.89
N VAL A 61 14.79 8.27 -3.35
CA VAL A 61 15.54 7.29 -2.56
C VAL A 61 16.94 7.20 -3.15
N LEU A 62 17.94 7.61 -2.40
CA LEU A 62 19.34 7.65 -2.84
C LEU A 62 20.00 6.27 -2.79
N LYS A 63 19.71 5.50 -1.73
CA LYS A 63 20.16 4.12 -1.55
C LYS A 63 18.96 3.25 -1.30
N THR A 64 18.73 2.28 -2.18
CA THR A 64 17.60 1.38 -2.01
C THR A 64 17.94 0.29 -1.00
N ILE A 65 16.94 -0.17 -0.26
CA ILE A 65 17.10 -1.29 0.66
C ILE A 65 17.41 -2.58 -0.11
N SER A 66 17.00 -2.66 -1.37
CA SER A 66 17.32 -3.78 -2.26
C SER A 66 18.82 -3.93 -2.53
N ASP A 67 19.59 -2.84 -2.41
CA ASP A 67 21.04 -2.84 -2.58
C ASP A 67 21.79 -3.37 -1.34
N LEU A 68 21.07 -3.59 -0.23
CA LEU A 68 21.67 -4.10 1.00
C LEU A 68 22.00 -5.59 0.85
N GLU A 69 23.19 -5.97 1.27
CA GLU A 69 23.61 -7.36 1.30
C GLU A 69 22.70 -8.20 2.21
N LEU A 70 22.47 -9.45 1.83
CA LEU A 70 21.59 -10.35 2.57
C LEU A 70 22.02 -10.52 4.04
N THR A 71 23.31 -10.54 4.31
CA THR A 71 23.87 -10.64 5.66
C THR A 71 23.43 -9.46 6.53
N SER A 72 23.48 -8.26 6.01
CA SER A 72 23.01 -7.06 6.73
C SER A 72 21.49 -7.07 6.98
N LYS A 73 20.71 -7.59 6.02
CA LYS A 73 19.25 -7.78 6.24
C LYS A 73 18.98 -8.79 7.35
N ILE A 74 19.76 -9.88 7.41
CA ILE A 74 19.68 -10.88 8.48
C ILE A 74 20.02 -10.26 9.84
N GLU A 75 21.06 -9.45 9.92
CA GLU A 75 21.44 -8.74 11.16
C GLU A 75 20.32 -7.85 11.70
N LEU A 76 19.61 -7.12 10.82
CA LEU A 76 18.45 -6.31 11.21
C LEU A 76 17.32 -7.18 11.80
N VAL A 77 17.04 -8.33 11.18
CA VAL A 77 16.05 -9.30 11.65
C VAL A 77 16.44 -9.86 13.01
N GLN A 78 17.70 -10.26 13.20
CA GLN A 78 18.21 -10.81 14.46
C GLN A 78 18.14 -9.79 15.60
N ARG A 79 18.51 -8.54 15.37
CA ARG A 79 18.40 -7.47 16.35
C ARG A 79 16.96 -7.24 16.82
N ALA A 80 16.00 -7.29 15.91
CA ALA A 80 14.59 -7.14 16.27
C ALA A 80 14.06 -8.35 17.05
N GLU A 81 14.44 -9.56 16.64
CA GLU A 81 14.07 -10.79 17.35
C GLU A 81 14.63 -10.79 18.76
N GLU A 82 15.91 -10.47 18.93
CA GLU A 82 16.58 -10.41 20.21
C GLU A 82 15.96 -9.37 21.14
N ALA A 83 15.65 -8.17 20.62
CA ALA A 83 14.98 -7.13 21.38
C ALA A 83 13.58 -7.56 21.85
N ALA A 84 12.82 -8.25 21.02
CA ALA A 84 11.53 -8.77 21.40
C ALA A 84 11.62 -9.88 22.46
N ARG A 85 12.54 -10.82 22.29
CA ARG A 85 12.73 -11.94 23.26
C ARG A 85 13.21 -11.45 24.62
N ASN A 86 14.11 -10.49 24.63
CA ASN A 86 14.69 -9.95 25.87
C ASN A 86 13.76 -9.01 26.61
N HIS A 87 12.62 -8.62 26.00
CA HIS A 87 11.66 -7.70 26.62
C HIS A 87 11.00 -8.29 27.88
N ASP A 88 10.56 -9.56 27.81
CA ASP A 88 9.91 -10.24 28.95
C ASP A 88 10.05 -11.77 28.77
N PRO A 89 10.34 -12.54 29.85
CA PRO A 89 10.50 -13.99 29.77
C PRO A 89 9.22 -14.73 29.33
N ARG A 90 8.06 -14.12 29.37
CA ARG A 90 6.79 -14.68 28.88
C ARG A 90 6.66 -14.63 27.36
N ILE A 91 7.57 -13.97 26.64
CA ILE A 91 7.60 -14.03 25.18
C ILE A 91 8.04 -15.42 24.74
N SER A 92 7.07 -16.20 24.28
CA SER A 92 7.27 -17.61 23.90
C SER A 92 7.70 -17.76 22.44
N ARG A 93 7.27 -16.85 21.55
CA ARG A 93 7.57 -16.89 20.12
C ARG A 93 7.71 -15.49 19.54
N VAL A 94 8.68 -15.34 18.67
CA VAL A 94 8.86 -14.13 17.85
C VAL A 94 8.98 -14.54 16.38
N THR A 95 8.31 -13.82 15.53
CA THR A 95 8.43 -13.93 14.06
C THR A 95 8.75 -12.56 13.51
N VAL A 96 9.85 -12.47 12.77
CA VAL A 96 10.24 -11.22 12.07
C VAL A 96 10.17 -11.44 10.59
N ALA A 97 9.51 -10.54 9.88
CA ALA A 97 9.42 -10.54 8.43
C ALA A 97 10.01 -9.25 7.87
N PHE A 98 10.98 -9.39 6.98
CA PHE A 98 11.57 -8.31 6.22
C PHE A 98 11.34 -8.58 4.73
N VAL A 99 10.62 -7.70 4.07
CA VAL A 99 10.31 -7.80 2.64
C VAL A 99 10.73 -6.50 1.99
N ASP A 100 11.47 -6.60 0.89
CA ASP A 100 11.79 -5.46 0.04
C ASP A 100 11.45 -5.77 -1.42
N ALA A 101 11.09 -4.75 -2.15
CA ALA A 101 10.77 -4.83 -3.57
C ALA A 101 11.22 -3.57 -4.30
N LEU A 102 11.77 -3.76 -5.48
CA LEU A 102 12.08 -2.68 -6.42
C LEU A 102 11.16 -2.83 -7.64
N ASN A 103 10.18 -1.94 -7.76
CA ASN A 103 9.28 -1.93 -8.90
C ASN A 103 9.73 -0.88 -9.92
N LEU A 104 10.05 -1.33 -11.13
CA LEU A 104 10.31 -0.48 -12.29
C LEU A 104 9.03 -0.43 -13.12
N THR A 105 8.42 0.74 -13.22
CA THR A 105 7.16 0.93 -13.94
C THR A 105 7.39 1.84 -15.13
N GLN A 106 6.83 1.46 -16.29
CA GLN A 106 6.76 2.30 -17.48
C GLN A 106 5.31 2.40 -17.92
N VAL A 107 4.84 3.61 -18.14
CA VAL A 107 3.53 3.89 -18.73
C VAL A 107 3.72 4.54 -20.08
N VAL A 108 3.01 4.04 -21.07
CA VAL A 108 3.00 4.58 -22.44
C VAL A 108 1.55 4.91 -22.79
N THR A 109 1.28 6.12 -23.25
CA THR A 109 -0.08 6.54 -23.60
C THR A 109 -0.27 6.69 -25.10
N SER A 110 -1.52 6.67 -25.55
CA SER A 110 -1.89 6.89 -26.97
C SER A 110 -1.50 8.27 -27.50
N GLU A 111 -1.26 9.25 -26.62
CA GLU A 111 -0.77 10.57 -26.98
C GLU A 111 0.72 10.60 -27.29
N GLY A 112 1.41 9.46 -27.11
CA GLY A 112 2.84 9.31 -27.36
C GLY A 112 3.71 9.71 -26.15
N VAL A 113 3.15 9.75 -24.94
CA VAL A 113 3.91 10.04 -23.73
C VAL A 113 4.49 8.75 -23.15
N ILE A 114 5.76 8.78 -22.75
CA ILE A 114 6.43 7.73 -22.00
C ILE A 114 6.82 8.28 -20.64
N LEU A 115 6.34 7.64 -19.59
CA LEU A 115 6.65 7.93 -18.20
C LEU A 115 7.34 6.73 -17.58
N ARG A 116 8.38 6.96 -16.77
CA ARG A 116 9.08 5.92 -16.02
C ARG A 116 9.15 6.29 -14.57
N ASP A 117 8.94 5.30 -13.71
CA ASP A 117 9.02 5.47 -12.26
C ASP A 117 9.74 4.25 -11.64
N THR A 118 10.60 4.54 -10.67
CA THR A 118 11.30 3.53 -9.88
C THR A 118 10.78 3.62 -8.45
N ARG A 119 10.17 2.52 -7.98
CA ARG A 119 9.47 2.47 -6.70
C ARG A 119 10.11 1.43 -5.78
N PRO A 120 11.16 1.82 -5.04
CA PRO A 120 11.65 0.98 -3.96
C PRO A 120 10.63 0.98 -2.83
N MET A 121 10.33 -0.19 -2.31
CA MET A 121 9.38 -0.38 -1.20
C MET A 121 9.98 -1.39 -0.24
N PHE A 122 9.76 -1.20 1.06
CA PHE A 122 10.04 -2.23 2.04
C PHE A 122 8.95 -2.32 3.10
N ARG A 123 8.94 -3.47 3.78
CA ARG A 123 8.13 -3.72 4.95
C ARG A 123 8.92 -4.54 5.96
N PHE A 124 8.93 -4.07 7.21
CA PHE A 124 9.55 -4.75 8.34
C PHE A 124 8.50 -4.93 9.42
N ASN A 125 8.18 -6.18 9.79
CA ASN A 125 7.17 -6.49 10.78
C ASN A 125 7.74 -7.46 11.82
N VAL A 126 7.37 -7.24 13.07
CA VAL A 126 7.61 -8.16 14.16
C VAL A 126 6.27 -8.56 14.78
N HIS A 127 6.12 -9.86 14.98
CA HIS A 127 4.98 -10.46 15.65
C HIS A 127 5.49 -11.26 16.85
N SER A 128 5.07 -10.89 18.03
CA SER A 128 5.44 -11.53 19.30
C SER A 128 4.24 -12.25 19.91
N ILE A 129 4.46 -13.42 20.46
CA ILE A 129 3.48 -14.17 21.23
C ILE A 129 3.97 -14.24 22.67
N ALA A 130 3.12 -13.77 23.60
CA ALA A 130 3.32 -13.91 25.03
C ALA A 130 2.40 -15.00 25.59
N GLN A 131 2.89 -15.76 26.56
CA GLN A 131 2.13 -16.80 27.23
C GLN A 131 2.34 -16.73 28.75
N GLU A 132 1.23 -16.80 29.49
CA GLU A 132 1.23 -16.92 30.95
C GLU A 132 0.16 -17.92 31.38
N GLY A 133 0.60 -19.10 31.82
CA GLY A 133 -0.30 -20.24 32.03
C GLY A 133 -1.03 -20.62 30.73
N ASP A 134 -2.36 -20.63 30.78
CA ASP A 134 -3.21 -20.94 29.62
C ASP A 134 -3.55 -19.70 28.77
N GLN A 135 -3.15 -18.51 29.22
CA GLN A 135 -3.39 -17.28 28.47
C GLN A 135 -2.29 -17.09 27.41
N ILE A 136 -2.71 -16.83 26.19
CA ILE A 136 -1.83 -16.53 25.06
C ILE A 136 -2.34 -15.24 24.42
N GLN A 137 -1.43 -14.31 24.22
CA GLN A 137 -1.70 -13.04 23.56
C GLN A 137 -0.62 -12.73 22.54
N ASN A 138 -0.94 -11.92 21.57
CA ASN A 138 -0.01 -11.52 20.53
C ASN A 138 0.06 -9.99 20.42
N GLY A 139 1.23 -9.50 20.04
CA GLY A 139 1.45 -8.11 19.69
C GLY A 139 2.17 -8.00 18.36
N THR A 140 1.90 -6.93 17.65
CA THR A 140 2.46 -6.70 16.32
C THR A 140 2.93 -5.27 16.18
N ALA A 141 4.15 -5.09 15.69
CA ALA A 141 4.65 -3.77 15.33
C ALA A 141 5.35 -3.85 13.97
N GLY A 142 5.34 -2.77 13.23
CA GLY A 142 6.00 -2.76 11.94
C GLY A 142 6.14 -1.37 11.36
N VAL A 143 7.04 -1.28 10.39
CA VAL A 143 7.32 -0.07 9.62
C VAL A 143 7.51 -0.45 8.16
N GLY A 144 7.24 0.47 7.28
CA GLY A 144 7.48 0.29 5.85
C GLY A 144 7.09 1.51 5.06
N GLY A 145 7.51 1.54 3.82
CA GLY A 145 7.21 2.65 2.92
C GLY A 145 8.14 2.72 1.73
N ARG A 146 8.00 3.79 0.96
CA ARG A 146 8.90 4.17 -0.13
C ARG A 146 10.01 5.06 0.44
N VAL A 147 10.94 4.45 1.16
CA VAL A 147 12.08 5.11 1.79
C VAL A 147 13.36 4.31 1.55
N GLY A 148 14.50 4.91 1.80
CA GLY A 148 15.81 4.32 1.59
C GLY A 148 16.41 3.68 2.83
N LEU A 149 17.64 3.22 2.66
CA LEU A 149 18.44 2.61 3.73
C LEU A 149 18.71 3.59 4.87
N ASP A 150 18.86 4.87 4.57
CA ASP A 150 19.02 5.96 5.53
C ASP A 150 17.89 6.00 6.56
N PHE A 151 16.69 5.62 6.19
CA PHE A 151 15.57 5.50 7.15
C PHE A 151 15.81 4.40 8.18
N LEU A 152 16.32 3.24 7.79
CA LEU A 152 16.64 2.14 8.71
C LEU A 152 17.89 2.42 9.55
N GLU A 153 18.83 3.21 9.03
CA GLU A 153 20.07 3.59 9.71
C GLU A 153 19.90 4.79 10.66
N SER A 154 18.92 5.66 10.41
CA SER A 154 18.74 6.92 11.18
C SER A 154 18.23 6.71 12.61
N THR A 155 17.66 5.54 12.91
CA THR A 155 17.14 5.17 14.24
C THR A 155 17.29 3.66 14.45
N ASP A 156 17.26 3.23 15.72
CA ASP A 156 17.26 1.79 16.07
C ASP A 156 15.88 1.14 15.81
N HIS A 157 15.28 1.43 14.66
CA HIS A 157 13.95 0.91 14.29
C HIS A 157 13.78 -0.60 14.53
N PRO A 158 14.71 -1.49 14.16
CA PRO A 158 14.53 -2.92 14.41
C PRO A 158 14.34 -3.23 15.90
N ILE A 159 15.14 -2.63 16.78
CA ILE A 159 15.07 -2.79 18.24
C ILE A 159 13.74 -2.22 18.77
N GLU A 160 13.37 -1.02 18.34
CA GLU A 160 12.10 -0.41 18.74
C GLU A 160 10.89 -1.23 18.36
N ILE A 161 10.86 -1.73 17.11
CA ILE A 161 9.74 -2.51 16.58
C ILE A 161 9.67 -3.86 17.31
N GLY A 162 10.81 -4.51 17.54
CA GLY A 162 10.87 -5.74 18.34
C GLY A 162 10.31 -5.51 19.75
N SER A 163 10.79 -4.50 20.45
CA SER A 163 10.33 -4.15 21.79
C SER A 163 8.85 -3.79 21.82
N LYS A 164 8.36 -2.98 20.88
CA LYS A 164 6.94 -2.60 20.79
C LYS A 164 6.01 -3.79 20.60
N SER A 165 6.38 -4.73 19.72
CA SER A 165 5.55 -5.93 19.50
C SER A 165 5.47 -6.80 20.76
N ALA A 166 6.58 -6.96 21.47
CA ALA A 166 6.60 -7.71 22.72
C ALA A 166 5.83 -6.98 23.83
N GLN A 167 6.03 -5.67 23.98
CA GLN A 167 5.30 -4.84 24.93
C GLN A 167 3.78 -4.96 24.76
N GLU A 168 3.27 -4.92 23.51
CA GLU A 168 1.86 -5.09 23.22
C GLU A 168 1.36 -6.48 23.63
N ALA A 169 2.09 -7.53 23.30
CA ALA A 169 1.74 -8.91 23.68
C ALA A 169 1.64 -9.08 25.21
N ILE A 170 2.61 -8.52 25.95
CA ILE A 170 2.64 -8.55 27.42
C ILE A 170 1.50 -7.72 28.01
N LEU A 171 1.24 -6.54 27.47
CA LEU A 171 0.13 -5.69 27.92
C LEU A 171 -1.20 -6.41 27.79
N LEU A 172 -1.41 -7.12 26.69
CA LEU A 172 -2.66 -7.83 26.41
C LEU A 172 -2.89 -9.05 27.29
N LEU A 173 -1.85 -9.67 27.90
CA LEU A 173 -2.03 -10.72 28.91
C LEU A 173 -2.84 -10.23 30.12
N GLY A 174 -2.70 -8.96 30.49
CA GLY A 174 -3.44 -8.32 31.57
C GLY A 174 -4.74 -7.60 31.12
N ALA A 175 -5.10 -7.67 29.83
CA ALA A 175 -6.23 -6.93 29.31
C ALA A 175 -7.57 -7.51 29.80
N LYS A 176 -8.49 -6.61 30.10
CA LYS A 176 -9.88 -6.96 30.44
C LYS A 176 -10.71 -7.06 29.18
N GLN A 177 -11.78 -7.86 29.24
CA GLN A 177 -12.77 -7.91 28.15
C GLN A 177 -13.37 -6.52 27.93
N ALA A 178 -13.42 -6.11 26.66
CA ALA A 178 -14.07 -4.86 26.29
C ALA A 178 -15.58 -4.95 26.59
N PRO A 179 -16.20 -3.87 27.09
CA PRO A 179 -17.65 -3.85 27.25
C PRO A 179 -18.34 -3.98 25.89
N SER A 180 -19.50 -4.64 25.87
CA SER A 180 -20.34 -4.76 24.66
C SER A 180 -21.61 -3.96 24.81
N GLY A 181 -22.15 -3.43 23.70
CA GLY A 181 -23.39 -2.65 23.65
C GLY A 181 -23.16 -1.22 23.17
N PRO A 182 -24.24 -0.44 23.00
CA PRO A 182 -24.14 0.97 22.61
C PRO A 182 -23.44 1.81 23.67
N MET A 183 -22.41 2.55 23.28
CA MET A 183 -21.69 3.43 24.16
C MET A 183 -21.01 4.56 23.38
N PRO A 184 -20.73 5.71 24.02
CA PRO A 184 -19.86 6.72 23.43
C PRO A 184 -18.44 6.16 23.20
N VAL A 185 -17.87 6.42 22.02
CA VAL A 185 -16.54 5.94 21.65
C VAL A 185 -15.68 7.12 21.21
N LEU A 186 -14.50 7.24 21.80
CA LEU A 186 -13.47 8.15 21.34
C LEU A 186 -12.50 7.37 20.43
N LEU A 187 -12.45 7.77 19.16
CA LEU A 187 -11.52 7.20 18.20
C LEU A 187 -10.21 7.98 18.23
N GLY A 188 -9.12 7.31 18.60
CA GLY A 188 -7.77 7.86 18.50
C GLY A 188 -7.25 7.89 17.06
N PRO A 189 -6.12 8.57 16.77
CA PRO A 189 -5.48 8.56 15.46
C PRO A 189 -4.97 7.15 15.09
N ALA A 190 -4.52 6.98 13.87
CA ALA A 190 -4.03 5.75 13.22
C ALA A 190 -5.15 4.82 12.72
N GLN A 191 -5.48 3.74 13.39
CA GLN A 191 -6.46 2.75 12.89
C GLN A 191 -7.86 3.33 12.63
N SER A 192 -8.25 4.38 13.34
CA SER A 192 -9.50 5.09 13.09
C SER A 192 -9.55 5.79 11.72
N GLY A 193 -8.39 6.05 11.11
CA GLY A 193 -8.30 6.56 9.74
C GLY A 193 -8.93 5.60 8.71
N ILE A 194 -8.91 4.30 8.97
CA ILE A 194 -9.54 3.30 8.11
C ILE A 194 -11.07 3.52 8.07
N LEU A 195 -11.70 3.86 9.20
CA LEU A 195 -13.13 4.18 9.21
C LEU A 195 -13.47 5.35 8.28
N LEU A 196 -12.64 6.40 8.26
CA LEU A 196 -12.84 7.54 7.34
C LEU A 196 -12.57 7.14 5.89
N HIS A 197 -11.56 6.30 5.64
CA HIS A 197 -11.28 5.74 4.32
C HIS A 197 -12.50 4.98 3.77
N GLU A 198 -13.09 4.09 4.55
CA GLU A 198 -14.26 3.31 4.14
C GLU A 198 -15.53 4.17 4.02
N ALA A 199 -15.75 5.08 4.98
CA ALA A 199 -16.98 5.86 5.02
C ALA A 199 -17.02 7.03 4.02
N VAL A 200 -15.88 7.57 3.65
CA VAL A 200 -15.76 8.78 2.83
C VAL A 200 -14.87 8.56 1.61
N GLY A 201 -13.70 7.95 1.78
CA GLY A 201 -12.71 7.79 0.72
C GLY A 201 -13.27 7.00 -0.47
N HIS A 202 -13.69 5.78 -0.28
CA HIS A 202 -14.26 4.95 -1.35
C HIS A 202 -15.51 5.57 -1.99
N PRO A 203 -16.49 6.11 -1.25
CA PRO A 203 -17.64 6.76 -1.87
C PRO A 203 -17.30 8.02 -2.68
N LEU A 204 -16.13 8.65 -2.46
CA LEU A 204 -15.69 9.80 -3.27
C LEU A 204 -14.90 9.41 -4.52
N GLU A 205 -14.59 8.13 -4.74
CA GLU A 205 -13.93 7.68 -5.96
C GLU A 205 -14.70 8.09 -7.21
N ALA A 206 -13.96 8.58 -8.21
CA ALA A 206 -14.55 9.19 -9.39
C ALA A 206 -15.42 8.24 -10.22
N ASP A 207 -15.07 6.96 -10.28
CA ASP A 207 -15.81 5.96 -11.05
C ASP A 207 -17.18 5.65 -10.44
N PHE A 208 -17.29 5.56 -9.11
CA PHE A 208 -18.58 5.40 -8.42
C PHE A 208 -19.48 6.61 -8.61
N ASN A 209 -18.89 7.83 -8.50
CA ASN A 209 -19.64 9.06 -8.67
C ASN A 209 -20.11 9.26 -10.12
N ARG A 210 -19.25 8.95 -11.11
CA ARG A 210 -19.60 9.01 -12.53
C ARG A 210 -20.73 8.04 -12.90
N LYS A 211 -20.74 6.85 -12.32
CA LYS A 211 -21.78 5.83 -12.53
C LYS A 211 -23.05 6.09 -11.72
N GLY A 212 -23.06 7.06 -10.84
CA GLY A 212 -24.21 7.37 -9.98
C GLY A 212 -24.47 6.34 -8.88
N THR A 213 -23.47 5.53 -8.53
CA THR A 213 -23.60 4.44 -7.53
C THR A 213 -23.16 4.84 -6.13
N SER A 214 -22.50 6.00 -5.99
CA SER A 214 -22.11 6.52 -4.67
C SER A 214 -23.26 7.27 -3.99
N ALA A 215 -23.32 7.21 -2.64
CA ALA A 215 -24.19 8.04 -1.83
C ALA A 215 -23.95 9.55 -2.00
N TYR A 216 -22.78 9.94 -2.53
CA TYR A 216 -22.40 11.35 -2.77
C TYR A 216 -22.62 11.80 -4.23
N SER A 217 -23.05 10.90 -5.12
CA SER A 217 -23.25 11.23 -6.54
C SER A 217 -24.25 12.36 -6.71
N GLY A 218 -23.84 13.39 -7.46
CA GLY A 218 -24.68 14.55 -7.78
C GLY A 218 -24.91 15.55 -6.64
N ARG A 219 -24.31 15.34 -5.47
CA ARG A 219 -24.54 16.15 -4.27
C ARG A 219 -23.49 17.26 -4.03
N MET A 220 -22.84 17.69 -5.10
CA MET A 220 -21.87 18.79 -5.02
C MET A 220 -22.55 20.08 -4.49
N GLY A 221 -21.97 20.68 -3.47
CA GLY A 221 -22.53 21.87 -2.80
C GLY A 221 -23.59 21.58 -1.74
N GLU A 222 -23.98 20.32 -1.56
CA GLU A 222 -24.91 19.93 -0.50
C GLU A 222 -24.16 19.50 0.78
N LYS A 223 -24.81 19.68 1.91
CA LYS A 223 -24.32 19.18 3.19
C LYS A 223 -24.51 17.66 3.24
N VAL A 224 -23.43 16.92 3.38
CA VAL A 224 -23.40 15.45 3.39
C VAL A 224 -22.96 14.85 4.71
N ALA A 225 -22.53 15.68 5.68
CA ALA A 225 -22.12 15.27 7.02
C ALA A 225 -22.49 16.29 8.08
N SER A 226 -22.17 16.01 9.34
CA SER A 226 -22.30 16.96 10.44
C SER A 226 -21.41 18.20 10.23
N GLU A 227 -21.86 19.37 10.70
CA GLU A 227 -21.07 20.60 10.72
C GLU A 227 -19.79 20.49 11.57
N LEU A 228 -19.73 19.50 12.44
CA LEU A 228 -18.56 19.20 13.27
C LEU A 228 -17.46 18.46 12.47
N CYS A 229 -17.78 17.97 11.27
CA CYS A 229 -16.84 17.19 10.45
C CYS A 229 -16.41 18.00 9.23
N THR A 230 -15.09 18.22 9.09
CA THR A 230 -14.48 18.72 7.87
C THR A 230 -13.44 17.70 7.41
N ILE A 231 -13.57 17.21 6.17
CA ILE A 231 -12.71 16.20 5.59
C ILE A 231 -12.12 16.73 4.30
N TYR A 232 -10.80 16.64 4.16
CA TYR A 232 -10.08 17.02 2.95
C TYR A 232 -9.53 15.74 2.29
N ASP A 233 -9.83 15.58 1.00
CA ASP A 233 -9.16 14.63 0.13
C ASP A 233 -8.18 15.42 -0.73
N ALA A 234 -6.89 15.27 -0.45
CA ALA A 234 -5.84 16.06 -1.10
C ALA A 234 -4.71 15.16 -1.58
N GLY A 235 -4.44 15.19 -2.88
CA GLY A 235 -3.29 14.51 -3.49
C GLY A 235 -1.97 15.29 -3.42
N THR A 236 -1.89 16.31 -2.59
CA THR A 236 -0.75 17.26 -2.49
C THR A 236 -0.11 17.26 -1.10
N VAL A 237 -0.08 16.11 -0.44
CA VAL A 237 0.65 15.97 0.83
C VAL A 237 2.15 15.91 0.51
N ASP A 238 2.90 16.92 0.99
CA ASP A 238 4.37 16.97 0.92
C ASP A 238 5.02 16.05 1.97
#